data_ce83ecab736f90b806cfbbe9d0975667
#
_entry.id   ce83ecab736f90b806cfbbe9d0975667
#
_cell.length_a   1.000
_cell.length_b   1.000
_cell.length_c   1.000
_cell.angle_alpha   90.00
_cell.angle_beta   90.00
_cell.angle_gamma   90.00
#
_symmetry.space_group_name_H-M   'P 1'
#
loop_
_entity.id
_entity.type
_entity.pdbx_description
1 polymer ?
#
loop_
_entity_poly.entity_id
_entity_poly.type
_entity_poly.pdbx_seq_one_letter_code
_entity_poly.pdbx_strand_id
1 'polypeptide(L)'
;MKAGFTTMERLVDAAKREGQLNVIGLPRDWVNFGEVIDAFSDKYGLKVNELEPGASSKRELDAAAQLKPDVFDLTMDMAVSGADRFARYKVQSWQDLPDDVKDPSGAWYAAYGGYMSIGYDPRAVKPPVSFADLLQPGYRVALDGDPLRSAGAFDGVMAASMRSGAPHPEQGVALFAKLKQAGRLTDLTKANTVVAWDHLNAARSAAHPDAWKVTIPRDAPLGSYHMQAINKAAPHPAAARLWQEFLFSDEGQNLLQKGFARPVRAEAMQMKGTLDAEQAAKLPKAPAPPVLMTIPQADAAKAYLRREWTKSVG
;
A
#
# COMPACT_ATOMS: atom_id res chain seq x y z
N MET A 1 10.17 -25.58 9.07
CA MET A 1 9.25 -26.63 8.60
C MET A 1 9.79 -27.14 7.28
N LYS A 2 10.19 -28.39 7.20
CA LYS A 2 10.60 -29.00 5.93
C LYS A 2 9.39 -29.00 5.00
N ALA A 3 9.56 -28.53 3.78
CA ALA A 3 8.51 -28.44 2.78
C ALA A 3 7.91 -29.82 2.47
N GLY A 4 6.85 -30.18 3.17
CA GLY A 4 6.06 -31.38 2.84
C GLY A 4 5.21 -31.23 1.59
N PHE A 5 5.13 -30.00 1.03
CA PHE A 5 4.31 -29.68 -0.11
C PHE A 5 5.21 -29.42 -1.32
N THR A 6 5.49 -30.46 -2.08
CA THR A 6 6.33 -30.38 -3.28
C THR A 6 5.55 -30.00 -4.55
N THR A 7 4.22 -30.02 -4.50
CA THR A 7 3.34 -29.65 -5.62
C THR A 7 2.17 -28.78 -5.14
N MET A 8 1.61 -27.97 -6.02
CA MET A 8 0.43 -27.12 -5.73
C MET A 8 -0.78 -27.96 -5.30
N GLU A 9 -0.99 -29.13 -5.93
CA GLU A 9 -2.11 -30.03 -5.58
C GLU A 9 -2.04 -30.49 -4.13
N ARG A 10 -0.85 -30.87 -3.65
CA ARG A 10 -0.66 -31.27 -2.24
C ARG A 10 -0.87 -30.10 -1.28
N LEU A 11 -0.50 -28.89 -1.69
CA LEU A 11 -0.75 -27.68 -0.89
C LEU A 11 -2.24 -27.40 -0.77
N VAL A 12 -2.97 -27.48 -1.90
CA VAL A 12 -4.44 -27.32 -1.93
C VAL A 12 -5.12 -28.35 -1.05
N ASP A 13 -4.75 -29.64 -1.16
CA ASP A 13 -5.32 -30.71 -0.35
C ASP A 13 -5.04 -30.51 1.16
N ALA A 14 -3.84 -30.03 1.50
CA ALA A 14 -3.50 -29.77 2.90
C ALA A 14 -4.29 -28.56 3.45
N ALA A 15 -4.40 -27.47 2.68
CA ALA A 15 -5.19 -26.30 3.06
C ALA A 15 -6.68 -26.66 3.23
N LYS A 16 -7.23 -27.48 2.33
CA LYS A 16 -8.61 -27.99 2.45
C LYS A 16 -8.85 -28.80 3.73
N ARG A 17 -7.86 -29.57 4.18
CA ARG A 17 -7.95 -30.28 5.46
C ARG A 17 -7.92 -29.33 6.66
N GLU A 18 -7.23 -28.18 6.57
CA GLU A 18 -7.28 -27.12 7.59
C GLU A 18 -8.62 -26.39 7.57
N GLY A 19 -9.25 -26.26 6.40
CA GLY A 19 -10.62 -25.79 6.18
C GLY A 19 -10.83 -24.30 6.29
N GLN A 20 -9.86 -23.54 6.80
CA GLN A 20 -10.02 -22.11 7.04
C GLN A 20 -8.68 -21.36 6.98
N LEU A 21 -8.78 -20.01 6.90
CA LEU A 21 -7.67 -19.07 6.94
C LEU A 21 -8.06 -17.88 7.84
N ASN A 22 -7.15 -17.45 8.69
CA ASN A 22 -7.28 -16.24 9.49
C ASN A 22 -6.44 -15.11 8.87
N VAL A 23 -7.09 -14.10 8.32
CA VAL A 23 -6.44 -12.88 7.84
C VAL A 23 -6.62 -11.74 8.83
N ILE A 24 -5.69 -10.78 8.88
CA ILE A 24 -5.78 -9.59 9.75
C ILE A 24 -5.38 -8.36 8.95
N GLY A 25 -5.97 -7.20 9.27
CA GLY A 25 -5.57 -5.93 8.66
C GLY A 25 -5.95 -5.79 7.18
N LEU A 26 -6.95 -6.54 6.68
CA LEU A 26 -7.41 -6.51 5.30
C LEU A 26 -8.82 -5.91 5.20
N PRO A 27 -8.96 -4.56 5.13
CA PRO A 27 -10.26 -3.95 4.88
C PRO A 27 -10.76 -4.34 3.49
N ARG A 28 -12.02 -4.73 3.38
CA ARG A 28 -12.59 -5.22 2.12
C ARG A 28 -12.58 -4.18 1.00
N ASP A 29 -12.67 -2.89 1.34
CA ASP A 29 -12.63 -1.75 0.42
C ASP A 29 -11.21 -1.22 0.12
N TRP A 30 -10.19 -1.72 0.81
CA TRP A 30 -8.81 -1.40 0.54
C TRP A 30 -8.26 -2.28 -0.59
N VAL A 31 -7.82 -1.66 -1.69
CA VAL A 31 -7.24 -2.30 -2.89
C VAL A 31 -7.96 -3.57 -3.34
N ASN A 32 -9.28 -3.59 -3.19
CA ASN A 32 -10.16 -4.70 -3.59
C ASN A 32 -9.98 -6.00 -2.79
N PHE A 33 -9.49 -5.96 -1.55
CA PHE A 33 -9.34 -7.18 -0.76
C PHE A 33 -10.64 -7.95 -0.57
N GLY A 34 -11.80 -7.29 -0.60
CA GLY A 34 -13.08 -7.97 -0.55
C GLY A 34 -13.23 -9.03 -1.64
N GLU A 35 -13.00 -8.65 -2.90
CA GLU A 35 -13.07 -9.59 -4.03
C GLU A 35 -11.92 -10.61 -4.02
N VAL A 36 -10.72 -10.21 -3.57
CA VAL A 36 -9.58 -11.12 -3.40
C VAL A 36 -9.90 -12.23 -2.40
N ILE A 37 -10.49 -11.89 -1.25
CA ILE A 37 -10.90 -12.83 -0.21
C ILE A 37 -12.00 -13.76 -0.72
N ASP A 38 -13.02 -13.21 -1.38
CA ASP A 38 -14.13 -13.98 -1.92
C ASP A 38 -13.65 -14.95 -3.02
N ALA A 39 -12.83 -14.49 -3.97
CA ALA A 39 -12.27 -15.31 -5.03
C ALA A 39 -11.38 -16.46 -4.48
N PHE A 40 -10.57 -16.19 -3.46
CA PHE A 40 -9.80 -17.22 -2.77
C PHE A 40 -10.71 -18.26 -2.09
N SER A 41 -11.71 -17.78 -1.35
CA SER A 41 -12.67 -18.62 -0.63
C SER A 41 -13.44 -19.52 -1.61
N ASP A 42 -13.97 -18.96 -2.69
CA ASP A 42 -14.75 -19.68 -3.70
C ASP A 42 -13.88 -20.71 -4.45
N LYS A 43 -12.67 -20.30 -4.83
CA LYS A 43 -11.75 -21.15 -5.61
C LYS A 43 -11.32 -22.41 -4.85
N TYR A 44 -11.05 -22.26 -3.56
CA TYR A 44 -10.47 -23.34 -2.76
C TYR A 44 -11.43 -23.97 -1.75
N GLY A 45 -12.62 -23.41 -1.57
CA GLY A 45 -13.61 -23.87 -0.59
C GLY A 45 -13.16 -23.70 0.86
N LEU A 46 -12.39 -22.64 1.14
CA LEU A 46 -11.88 -22.34 2.48
C LEU A 46 -12.66 -21.19 3.10
N LYS A 47 -13.00 -21.32 4.39
CA LYS A 47 -13.56 -20.21 5.16
C LYS A 47 -12.45 -19.20 5.48
N VAL A 48 -12.65 -17.93 5.13
CA VAL A 48 -11.73 -16.86 5.53
C VAL A 48 -12.33 -16.12 6.74
N ASN A 49 -11.58 -16.06 7.83
CA ASN A 49 -11.93 -15.29 9.02
C ASN A 49 -11.19 -13.95 8.97
N GLU A 50 -11.94 -12.86 8.88
CA GLU A 50 -11.41 -11.49 8.77
C GLU A 50 -11.26 -10.89 10.17
N LEU A 51 -10.03 -10.91 10.71
CA LEU A 51 -9.71 -10.41 12.05
C LEU A 51 -9.33 -8.93 11.95
N GLU A 52 -9.97 -8.10 12.80
CA GLU A 52 -9.67 -6.65 12.88
C GLU A 52 -9.30 -6.04 11.52
N PRO A 53 -10.22 -5.95 10.55
CA PRO A 53 -9.88 -5.50 9.17
C PRO A 53 -9.18 -4.15 9.12
N GLY A 54 -9.48 -3.24 10.05
CA GLY A 54 -8.86 -1.92 10.15
C GLY A 54 -7.58 -1.86 11.00
N ALA A 55 -6.98 -3.01 11.36
CA ALA A 55 -5.75 -3.02 12.14
C ALA A 55 -4.60 -2.34 11.39
N SER A 56 -3.82 -1.51 12.10
CA SER A 56 -2.54 -1.04 11.60
C SER A 56 -1.50 -2.16 11.64
N SER A 57 -0.45 -2.08 10.82
CA SER A 57 0.63 -3.09 10.79
C SER A 57 1.25 -3.35 12.17
N LYS A 58 1.38 -2.31 13.00
CA LYS A 58 1.80 -2.48 14.39
C LYS A 58 0.78 -3.29 15.20
N ARG A 59 -0.52 -3.00 15.07
CA ARG A 59 -1.60 -3.71 15.75
C ARG A 59 -1.67 -5.17 15.32
N GLU A 60 -1.46 -5.46 14.03
CA GLU A 60 -1.41 -6.82 13.52
C GLU A 60 -0.35 -7.67 14.25
N LEU A 61 0.86 -7.12 14.39
CA LEU A 61 1.96 -7.79 15.10
C LEU A 61 1.73 -7.89 16.62
N ASP A 62 1.20 -6.85 17.24
CA ASP A 62 0.91 -6.83 18.68
C ASP A 62 -0.20 -7.83 19.05
N ALA A 63 -1.21 -7.97 18.18
CA ALA A 63 -2.34 -8.87 18.39
C ALA A 63 -2.06 -10.34 18.03
N ALA A 64 -0.93 -10.64 17.36
CA ALA A 64 -0.65 -11.94 16.78
C ALA A 64 -0.74 -13.12 17.77
N ALA A 65 -0.28 -12.93 19.01
CA ALA A 65 -0.32 -13.97 20.04
C ALA A 65 -1.76 -14.28 20.48
N GLN A 66 -2.64 -13.27 20.55
CA GLN A 66 -4.01 -13.38 21.01
C GLN A 66 -4.96 -13.83 19.89
N LEU A 67 -4.89 -13.16 18.73
CA LEU A 67 -5.82 -13.36 17.61
C LEU A 67 -5.41 -14.49 16.68
N LYS A 68 -4.13 -14.89 16.70
CA LYS A 68 -3.56 -15.97 15.90
C LYS A 68 -3.88 -15.86 14.40
N PRO A 69 -3.56 -14.73 13.74
CA PRO A 69 -3.67 -14.64 12.30
C PRO A 69 -2.70 -15.62 11.62
N ASP A 70 -3.06 -16.08 10.43
CA ASP A 70 -2.20 -16.91 9.59
C ASP A 70 -1.25 -16.06 8.75
N VAL A 71 -1.74 -14.90 8.28
CA VAL A 71 -1.01 -13.99 7.37
C VAL A 71 -1.15 -12.54 7.82
N PHE A 72 -0.19 -11.71 7.39
CA PHE A 72 -0.11 -10.28 7.69
C PHE A 72 0.01 -9.46 6.40
N ASP A 73 -0.50 -8.21 6.41
CA ASP A 73 -0.32 -7.18 5.38
C ASP A 73 0.35 -5.94 5.99
N LEU A 74 1.66 -5.83 5.87
CA LEU A 74 2.47 -4.95 6.68
C LEU A 74 3.12 -3.82 5.87
N THR A 75 3.34 -2.69 6.52
CA THR A 75 4.33 -1.71 6.05
C THR A 75 5.74 -2.29 6.11
N MET A 76 6.66 -1.78 5.29
CA MET A 76 8.02 -2.33 5.19
C MET A 76 8.78 -2.31 6.52
N ASP A 77 8.67 -1.23 7.30
CA ASP A 77 9.31 -1.10 8.61
C ASP A 77 8.82 -2.18 9.59
N MET A 78 7.53 -2.46 9.59
CA MET A 78 6.95 -3.53 10.42
C MET A 78 7.34 -4.92 9.93
N ALA A 79 7.41 -5.15 8.62
CA ALA A 79 7.87 -6.40 8.05
C ALA A 79 9.34 -6.68 8.39
N VAL A 80 10.21 -5.70 8.26
CA VAL A 80 11.64 -5.82 8.59
C VAL A 80 11.84 -6.04 10.09
N SER A 81 11.17 -5.25 10.94
CA SER A 81 11.31 -5.38 12.40
C SER A 81 10.67 -6.66 12.96
N GLY A 82 9.68 -7.23 12.27
CA GLY A 82 8.99 -8.46 12.66
C GLY A 82 9.52 -9.73 12.02
N ALA A 83 10.60 -9.70 11.26
CA ALA A 83 11.05 -10.78 10.38
C ALA A 83 11.29 -12.14 11.10
N ASP A 84 11.70 -12.12 12.36
CA ASP A 84 11.89 -13.31 13.19
C ASP A 84 10.58 -14.02 13.59
N ARG A 85 9.45 -13.32 13.49
CA ARG A 85 8.10 -13.83 13.76
C ARG A 85 7.46 -14.52 12.56
N PHE A 86 8.10 -14.49 11.38
CA PHE A 86 7.51 -14.98 10.14
C PHE A 86 8.07 -16.34 9.73
N ALA A 87 7.21 -17.17 9.14
CA ALA A 87 7.61 -18.40 8.47
C ALA A 87 8.18 -18.05 7.08
N ARG A 88 9.26 -18.73 6.72
CA ARG A 88 9.90 -18.56 5.42
C ARG A 88 9.13 -19.34 4.36
N TYR A 89 8.71 -18.65 3.32
CA TYR A 89 8.04 -19.26 2.19
C TYR A 89 8.29 -18.44 0.92
N LYS A 90 8.73 -19.09 -0.15
CA LYS A 90 8.92 -18.47 -1.46
C LYS A 90 7.82 -18.97 -2.38
N VAL A 91 6.98 -18.06 -2.88
CA VAL A 91 5.93 -18.37 -3.86
C VAL A 91 6.51 -18.85 -5.19
N GLN A 92 5.72 -19.54 -6.01
CA GLN A 92 6.17 -20.02 -7.32
C GLN A 92 6.65 -18.90 -8.23
N SER A 93 6.02 -17.72 -8.13
CA SER A 93 6.38 -16.50 -8.87
C SER A 93 7.53 -15.69 -8.25
N TRP A 94 8.31 -16.28 -7.33
CA TRP A 94 9.37 -15.58 -6.57
C TRP A 94 10.35 -14.78 -7.44
N GLN A 95 10.69 -15.29 -8.62
CA GLN A 95 11.63 -14.64 -9.54
C GLN A 95 11.05 -13.40 -10.24
N ASP A 96 9.72 -13.26 -10.23
CA ASP A 96 9.03 -12.07 -10.77
C ASP A 96 9.04 -10.90 -9.79
N LEU A 97 9.46 -11.11 -8.53
CA LEU A 97 9.47 -10.09 -7.49
C LEU A 97 10.81 -9.33 -7.48
N PRO A 98 10.83 -7.98 -7.46
CA PRO A 98 12.05 -7.20 -7.36
C PRO A 98 12.82 -7.52 -6.06
N ASP A 99 14.15 -7.50 -6.12
CA ASP A 99 15.01 -7.91 -4.99
C ASP A 99 15.01 -6.91 -3.84
N ASP A 100 14.76 -5.64 -4.12
CA ASP A 100 14.74 -4.54 -3.13
C ASP A 100 13.46 -4.50 -2.27
N VAL A 101 12.43 -5.28 -2.65
CA VAL A 101 11.15 -5.34 -1.92
C VAL A 101 10.80 -6.75 -1.43
N LYS A 102 11.81 -7.59 -1.22
CA LYS A 102 11.63 -8.94 -0.65
C LYS A 102 12.80 -9.34 0.27
N ASP A 103 12.50 -10.07 1.33
CA ASP A 103 13.52 -10.72 2.15
C ASP A 103 14.07 -11.94 1.41
N PRO A 104 15.39 -12.07 1.21
CA PRO A 104 15.97 -13.19 0.45
C PRO A 104 15.64 -14.58 1.01
N SER A 105 15.34 -14.67 2.31
CA SER A 105 14.94 -15.93 2.96
C SER A 105 13.47 -16.29 2.73
N GLY A 106 12.65 -15.33 2.23
CA GLY A 106 11.21 -15.51 2.07
C GLY A 106 10.40 -15.26 3.33
N ALA A 107 10.92 -14.49 4.30
CA ALA A 107 10.19 -14.14 5.52
C ALA A 107 9.07 -13.13 5.23
N TRP A 108 9.31 -12.18 4.33
CA TRP A 108 8.34 -11.20 3.85
C TRP A 108 8.67 -10.76 2.42
N TYR A 109 7.68 -10.28 1.69
CA TYR A 109 7.82 -9.77 0.32
C TYR A 109 6.63 -8.90 -0.07
N ALA A 110 6.88 -7.89 -0.92
CA ALA A 110 5.84 -6.99 -1.38
C ALA A 110 4.81 -7.71 -2.26
N ALA A 111 3.53 -7.40 -2.08
CA ALA A 111 2.45 -7.85 -2.95
C ALA A 111 1.98 -6.77 -3.91
N TYR A 112 1.92 -5.55 -3.44
CA TYR A 112 1.46 -4.39 -4.19
C TYR A 112 2.08 -3.12 -3.63
N GLY A 113 2.01 -2.06 -4.42
CA GLY A 113 2.46 -0.74 -4.03
C GLY A 113 1.63 0.36 -4.66
N GLY A 114 2.10 1.58 -4.49
CA GLY A 114 1.52 2.77 -5.05
C GLY A 114 2.48 3.95 -4.98
N TYR A 115 2.06 5.06 -5.59
CA TYR A 115 2.75 6.34 -5.49
C TYR A 115 1.92 7.34 -4.70
N MET A 116 2.60 8.21 -3.95
CA MET A 116 1.95 9.40 -3.46
C MET A 116 1.56 10.28 -4.65
N SER A 117 0.31 10.75 -4.66
CA SER A 117 -0.28 11.46 -5.78
C SER A 117 -1.02 12.72 -5.35
N ILE A 118 -1.33 13.55 -6.31
CA ILE A 118 -2.23 14.69 -6.14
C ILE A 118 -3.47 14.44 -6.98
N GLY A 119 -4.61 14.22 -6.31
CA GLY A 119 -5.93 14.23 -6.93
C GLY A 119 -6.46 15.66 -6.94
N TYR A 120 -7.15 16.08 -8.00
CA TYR A 120 -7.65 17.45 -8.14
C TYR A 120 -8.92 17.52 -8.98
N ASP A 121 -9.74 18.54 -8.73
CA ASP A 121 -10.89 18.89 -9.58
C ASP A 121 -10.43 19.77 -10.76
N PRO A 122 -10.42 19.25 -12.00
CA PRO A 122 -9.92 19.98 -13.17
C PRO A 122 -10.77 21.20 -13.56
N ARG A 123 -12.00 21.30 -13.02
CA ARG A 123 -12.88 22.45 -13.23
C ARG A 123 -12.53 23.63 -12.31
N ALA A 124 -11.88 23.35 -11.18
CA ALA A 124 -11.54 24.33 -10.16
C ALA A 124 -10.08 24.80 -10.24
N VAL A 125 -9.16 23.90 -10.61
CA VAL A 125 -7.71 24.18 -10.63
C VAL A 125 -7.03 23.58 -11.84
N LYS A 126 -5.88 24.15 -12.22
CA LYS A 126 -5.02 23.60 -13.25
C LYS A 126 -4.36 22.29 -12.76
N PRO A 127 -3.95 21.37 -13.68
CA PRO A 127 -3.20 20.20 -13.31
C PRO A 127 -1.90 20.56 -12.55
N PRO A 128 -1.73 20.16 -11.29
CA PRO A 128 -0.45 20.37 -10.59
C PRO A 128 0.60 19.39 -11.13
N VAL A 129 1.82 19.86 -11.38
CA VAL A 129 2.94 19.03 -11.83
C VAL A 129 3.98 18.80 -10.72
N SER A 130 3.90 19.63 -9.67
CA SER A 130 4.77 19.56 -8.48
C SER A 130 3.98 19.92 -7.22
N PHE A 131 4.53 19.58 -6.04
CA PHE A 131 3.94 20.03 -4.79
C PHE A 131 4.02 21.55 -4.60
N ALA A 132 4.98 22.22 -5.20
CA ALA A 132 5.10 23.68 -5.14
C ALA A 132 3.91 24.39 -5.81
N ASP A 133 3.28 23.78 -6.81
CA ASP A 133 2.11 24.32 -7.49
C ASP A 133 0.91 24.49 -6.54
N LEU A 134 0.83 23.69 -5.48
CA LEU A 134 -0.23 23.79 -4.48
C LEU A 134 -0.23 25.12 -3.73
N LEU A 135 0.89 25.85 -3.75
CA LEU A 135 0.98 27.19 -3.19
C LEU A 135 0.38 28.30 -4.09
N GLN A 136 0.02 27.99 -5.33
CA GLN A 136 -0.66 28.93 -6.21
C GLN A 136 -2.12 29.15 -5.78
N PRO A 137 -2.71 30.30 -6.10
CA PRO A 137 -4.14 30.58 -5.80
C PRO A 137 -5.09 29.54 -6.39
N GLY A 138 -6.20 29.28 -5.71
CA GLY A 138 -7.27 28.39 -6.16
C GLY A 138 -7.23 27.00 -5.55
N TYR A 139 -6.06 26.47 -5.19
CA TYR A 139 -5.97 25.17 -4.53
C TYR A 139 -6.47 25.22 -3.09
N ARG A 140 -7.40 24.32 -2.76
CA ARG A 140 -7.81 23.97 -1.39
C ARG A 140 -7.39 22.53 -1.15
N VAL A 141 -6.37 22.36 -0.34
CA VAL A 141 -5.61 21.12 -0.19
C VAL A 141 -6.02 20.38 1.06
N ALA A 142 -6.25 19.08 0.96
CA ALA A 142 -6.37 18.19 2.10
C ALA A 142 -5.31 17.07 2.02
N LEU A 143 -4.88 16.62 3.21
CA LEU A 143 -4.21 15.33 3.39
C LEU A 143 -5.27 14.24 3.66
N ASP A 144 -4.92 13.00 3.37
CA ASP A 144 -5.75 11.84 3.71
C ASP A 144 -5.53 11.43 5.18
N GLY A 145 -5.88 12.35 6.08
CA GLY A 145 -5.80 12.17 7.52
C GLY A 145 -4.77 13.05 8.23
N ASP A 146 -4.57 12.76 9.52
CA ASP A 146 -3.57 13.41 10.36
C ASP A 146 -2.21 12.73 10.19
N PRO A 147 -1.14 13.42 9.76
CA PRO A 147 0.17 12.81 9.52
C PRO A 147 0.88 12.29 10.78
N LEU A 148 0.38 12.61 11.96
CA LEU A 148 0.86 12.03 13.22
C LEU A 148 0.22 10.68 13.55
N ARG A 149 -0.85 10.29 12.82
CA ARG A 149 -1.66 9.10 13.08
C ARG A 149 -1.88 8.23 11.85
N SER A 150 -1.92 8.82 10.66
CA SER A 150 -2.13 8.15 9.37
C SER A 150 -0.80 8.02 8.63
N ALA A 151 -0.44 6.79 8.25
CA ALA A 151 0.74 6.54 7.41
C ALA A 151 0.62 7.24 6.06
N GLY A 152 -0.56 7.19 5.41
CA GLY A 152 -0.79 7.85 4.13
C GLY A 152 -0.63 9.37 4.19
N ALA A 153 -1.15 10.01 5.25
CA ALA A 153 -0.96 11.45 5.45
C ALA A 153 0.50 11.80 5.78
N PHE A 154 1.19 10.99 6.58
CA PHE A 154 2.63 11.11 6.82
C PHE A 154 3.41 11.06 5.51
N ASP A 155 3.16 10.04 4.69
CA ASP A 155 3.83 9.87 3.39
C ASP A 155 3.47 11.01 2.42
N GLY A 156 2.28 11.60 2.53
CA GLY A 156 1.89 12.81 1.79
C GLY A 156 2.76 14.02 2.12
N VAL A 157 3.06 14.23 3.42
CA VAL A 157 3.99 15.27 3.86
C VAL A 157 5.41 14.95 3.40
N MET A 158 5.81 13.68 3.46
CA MET A 158 7.15 13.25 3.01
C MET A 158 7.30 13.39 1.49
N ALA A 159 6.30 13.06 0.69
CA ALA A 159 6.34 13.29 -0.74
C ALA A 159 6.55 14.79 -1.07
N ALA A 160 5.85 15.68 -0.38
CA ALA A 160 6.05 17.11 -0.52
C ALA A 160 7.45 17.60 -0.05
N SER A 161 8.13 16.80 0.75
CA SER A 161 9.46 17.09 1.31
C SER A 161 10.62 16.56 0.45
N MET A 162 10.34 15.72 -0.54
CA MET A 162 11.40 15.06 -1.34
C MET A 162 12.26 16.07 -2.09
N ARG A 163 13.57 15.90 -1.99
CA ARG A 163 14.57 16.64 -2.77
C ARG A 163 15.72 15.68 -3.09
N SER A 164 16.09 15.62 -4.37
CA SER A 164 17.20 14.77 -4.82
C SER A 164 17.11 13.31 -4.32
N GLY A 165 15.89 12.76 -4.26
CA GLY A 165 15.64 11.38 -3.84
C GLY A 165 15.68 11.13 -2.33
N ALA A 166 15.73 12.17 -1.49
CA ALA A 166 15.70 12.04 -0.03
C ALA A 166 14.62 12.93 0.60
N PRO A 167 14.01 12.51 1.73
CA PRO A 167 13.04 13.32 2.44
C PRO A 167 13.73 14.43 3.25
N HIS A 168 13.16 15.61 3.23
CA HIS A 168 13.53 16.79 4.01
C HIS A 168 12.30 17.26 4.79
N PRO A 169 11.97 16.64 5.93
CA PRO A 169 10.68 16.83 6.63
C PRO A 169 10.35 18.29 6.92
N GLU A 170 11.37 19.13 7.19
CA GLU A 170 11.22 20.56 7.43
C GLU A 170 10.60 21.29 6.23
N GLN A 171 10.91 20.87 5.01
CA GLN A 171 10.35 21.48 3.78
C GLN A 171 8.89 21.06 3.56
N GLY A 172 8.54 19.80 3.84
CA GLY A 172 7.16 19.33 3.81
C GLY A 172 6.30 20.07 4.82
N VAL A 173 6.74 20.15 6.08
CA VAL A 173 6.05 20.90 7.14
C VAL A 173 5.89 22.38 6.75
N ALA A 174 6.95 23.02 6.21
CA ALA A 174 6.89 24.42 5.78
C ALA A 174 5.87 24.64 4.63
N LEU A 175 5.74 23.70 3.70
CA LEU A 175 4.74 23.78 2.62
C LEU A 175 3.31 23.76 3.19
N PHE A 176 3.00 22.79 4.06
CA PHE A 176 1.67 22.70 4.67
C PHE A 176 1.39 23.84 5.64
N ALA A 177 2.40 24.37 6.35
CA ALA A 177 2.26 25.57 7.16
C ALA A 177 1.87 26.81 6.31
N LYS A 178 2.48 26.99 5.14
CA LYS A 178 2.10 28.05 4.20
C LYS A 178 0.66 27.90 3.70
N LEU A 179 0.23 26.66 3.38
CA LEU A 179 -1.14 26.40 3.00
C LEU A 179 -2.12 26.71 4.13
N LYS A 180 -1.78 26.36 5.37
CA LYS A 180 -2.57 26.69 6.56
C LYS A 180 -2.68 28.21 6.77
N GLN A 181 -1.57 28.92 6.74
CA GLN A 181 -1.52 30.39 6.90
C GLN A 181 -2.34 31.12 5.82
N ALA A 182 -2.36 30.57 4.60
CA ALA A 182 -3.15 31.09 3.49
C ALA A 182 -4.65 30.68 3.55
N GLY A 183 -5.09 29.94 4.59
CA GLY A 183 -6.46 29.42 4.71
C GLY A 183 -6.84 28.39 3.64
N ARG A 184 -5.85 27.70 3.07
CA ARG A 184 -6.02 26.75 1.96
C ARG A 184 -5.79 25.28 2.33
N LEU A 185 -5.27 25.01 3.51
CA LEU A 185 -5.29 23.67 4.08
C LEU A 185 -6.65 23.43 4.71
N THR A 186 -7.35 22.38 4.29
CA THR A 186 -8.74 22.12 4.64
C THR A 186 -9.00 20.63 4.88
N ASP A 187 -10.22 20.28 5.23
CA ASP A 187 -10.68 18.90 5.31
C ASP A 187 -11.07 18.32 3.92
N LEU A 188 -11.19 17.00 3.84
CA LEU A 188 -11.50 16.29 2.60
C LEU A 188 -12.84 16.73 1.95
N THR A 189 -13.80 17.20 2.75
CA THR A 189 -15.14 17.58 2.24
C THR A 189 -15.15 18.90 1.49
N LYS A 190 -14.19 19.78 1.80
CA LYS A 190 -14.05 21.13 1.22
C LYS A 190 -12.90 21.22 0.19
N ALA A 191 -12.08 20.19 0.12
CA ALA A 191 -10.91 20.19 -0.72
C ALA A 191 -11.29 20.03 -2.21
N ASN A 192 -10.62 20.80 -3.07
CA ASN A 192 -10.59 20.55 -4.50
C ASN A 192 -9.28 19.84 -4.94
N THR A 193 -8.41 19.54 -3.98
CA THR A 193 -7.12 18.91 -4.20
C THR A 193 -6.79 18.05 -2.98
N VAL A 194 -6.43 16.77 -3.22
CA VAL A 194 -6.13 15.80 -2.16
C VAL A 194 -4.79 15.14 -2.41
N VAL A 195 -3.92 15.22 -1.41
CA VAL A 195 -2.66 14.47 -1.39
C VAL A 195 -2.92 13.13 -0.73
N ALA A 196 -2.87 12.05 -1.50
CA ALA A 196 -3.15 10.69 -1.07
C ALA A 196 -2.46 9.67 -1.98
N TRP A 197 -2.49 8.41 -1.61
CA TRP A 197 -2.05 7.31 -2.48
C TRP A 197 -2.80 7.31 -3.81
N ASP A 198 -2.11 6.97 -4.89
CA ASP A 198 -2.65 7.00 -6.25
C ASP A 198 -3.83 6.05 -6.45
N HIS A 199 -3.88 4.91 -5.75
CA HIS A 199 -5.04 4.03 -5.79
C HIS A 199 -6.32 4.69 -5.22
N LEU A 200 -6.22 5.50 -4.16
CA LEU A 200 -7.36 6.22 -3.60
C LEU A 200 -7.85 7.32 -4.55
N ASN A 201 -6.93 8.12 -5.08
CA ASN A 201 -7.25 9.16 -6.03
C ASN A 201 -7.74 8.58 -7.38
N ALA A 202 -7.18 7.45 -7.85
CA ALA A 202 -7.62 6.77 -9.06
C ALA A 202 -9.02 6.17 -8.91
N ALA A 203 -9.34 5.57 -7.77
CA ALA A 203 -10.69 5.10 -7.47
C ALA A 203 -11.71 6.24 -7.51
N ARG A 204 -11.39 7.39 -6.92
CA ARG A 204 -12.22 8.59 -6.99
C ARG A 204 -12.35 9.11 -8.41
N SER A 205 -11.27 9.11 -9.20
CA SER A 205 -11.29 9.51 -10.61
C SER A 205 -12.17 8.57 -11.46
N ALA A 206 -12.11 7.27 -11.21
CA ALA A 206 -12.95 6.29 -11.91
C ALA A 206 -14.44 6.48 -11.61
N ALA A 207 -14.77 6.81 -10.34
CA ALA A 207 -16.15 7.11 -9.93
C ALA A 207 -16.66 8.47 -10.47
N HIS A 208 -15.77 9.44 -10.69
CA HIS A 208 -16.09 10.81 -11.08
C HIS A 208 -15.14 11.33 -12.16
N PRO A 209 -15.14 10.74 -13.39
CA PRO A 209 -14.09 10.98 -14.39
C PRO A 209 -13.99 12.42 -14.89
N ASP A 210 -15.09 13.19 -14.87
CA ASP A 210 -15.11 14.60 -15.27
C ASP A 210 -14.80 15.57 -14.13
N ALA A 211 -14.92 15.10 -12.89
CA ALA A 211 -14.77 15.91 -11.68
C ALA A 211 -13.48 15.66 -10.90
N TRP A 212 -12.74 14.60 -11.24
CA TRP A 212 -11.52 14.25 -10.54
C TRP A 212 -10.45 13.69 -11.48
N LYS A 213 -9.25 14.23 -11.37
CA LYS A 213 -8.07 13.77 -12.10
C LYS A 213 -6.93 13.51 -11.11
N VAL A 214 -5.94 12.75 -11.55
CA VAL A 214 -4.81 12.33 -10.70
C VAL A 214 -3.50 12.60 -11.43
N THR A 215 -2.53 13.14 -10.70
CA THR A 215 -1.14 13.26 -11.15
C THR A 215 -0.18 12.75 -10.10
N ILE A 216 0.94 12.17 -10.54
CA ILE A 216 2.08 11.86 -9.69
C ILE A 216 3.10 12.97 -9.92
N PRO A 217 3.50 13.73 -8.89
CA PRO A 217 4.45 14.82 -9.03
C PRO A 217 5.79 14.33 -9.59
N ARG A 218 6.34 15.08 -10.55
CA ARG A 218 7.59 14.68 -11.24
C ARG A 218 8.83 14.76 -10.36
N ASP A 219 8.81 15.70 -9.44
CA ASP A 219 9.91 15.99 -8.50
C ASP A 219 9.89 15.14 -7.24
N ALA A 220 8.84 14.35 -7.04
CA ALA A 220 8.61 13.61 -5.81
C ALA A 220 7.89 12.26 -6.06
N PRO A 221 8.48 11.33 -6.82
CA PRO A 221 7.85 10.03 -7.08
C PRO A 221 8.00 9.10 -5.86
N LEU A 222 7.55 9.57 -4.68
CA LEU A 222 7.56 8.76 -3.47
C LEU A 222 6.59 7.59 -3.63
N GLY A 223 7.09 6.39 -3.44
CA GLY A 223 6.29 5.18 -3.43
C GLY A 223 6.38 4.43 -2.11
N SER A 224 5.50 3.46 -1.95
CA SER A 224 5.54 2.49 -0.87
C SER A 224 4.97 1.17 -1.34
N TYR A 225 5.31 0.10 -0.61
CA TYR A 225 4.81 -1.24 -0.83
C TYR A 225 4.23 -1.80 0.45
N HIS A 226 3.21 -2.67 0.30
CA HIS A 226 2.69 -3.52 1.36
C HIS A 226 3.31 -4.90 1.26
N MET A 227 3.84 -5.37 2.39
CA MET A 227 4.55 -6.64 2.53
C MET A 227 3.63 -7.71 3.05
N GLN A 228 3.65 -8.86 2.41
CA GLN A 228 2.99 -10.06 2.90
C GLN A 228 3.96 -10.88 3.74
N ALA A 229 3.45 -11.46 4.82
CA ALA A 229 4.18 -12.39 5.66
C ALA A 229 3.27 -13.48 6.20
N ILE A 230 3.81 -14.68 6.41
CA ILE A 230 3.12 -15.79 7.07
C ILE A 230 3.53 -15.80 8.54
N ASN A 231 2.57 -15.84 9.44
CA ASN A 231 2.84 -15.99 10.86
C ASN A 231 3.58 -17.30 11.13
N LYS A 232 4.70 -17.25 11.83
CA LYS A 232 5.47 -18.45 12.21
C LYS A 232 4.67 -19.43 13.07
N ALA A 233 3.70 -18.89 13.84
CA ALA A 233 2.76 -19.64 14.66
C ALA A 233 1.37 -19.75 14.01
N ALA A 234 1.28 -19.70 12.68
CA ALA A 234 0.03 -19.81 11.95
C ALA A 234 -0.74 -21.08 12.34
N PRO A 235 -2.02 -20.97 12.76
CA PRO A 235 -2.85 -22.15 13.02
C PRO A 235 -3.12 -22.98 11.77
N HIS A 236 -3.14 -22.34 10.60
CA HIS A 236 -3.46 -22.96 9.30
C HIS A 236 -2.29 -22.73 8.30
N PRO A 237 -1.12 -23.38 8.51
CA PRO A 237 0.09 -23.06 7.75
C PRO A 237 0.03 -23.47 6.27
N ALA A 238 -0.81 -24.40 5.88
CA ALA A 238 -1.03 -24.75 4.47
C ALA A 238 -1.95 -23.72 3.79
N ALA A 239 -3.03 -23.32 4.45
CA ALA A 239 -3.92 -22.25 3.97
C ALA A 239 -3.18 -20.93 3.84
N ALA A 240 -2.30 -20.59 4.80
CA ALA A 240 -1.45 -19.40 4.72
C ALA A 240 -0.53 -19.38 3.48
N ARG A 241 0.10 -20.51 3.15
CA ARG A 241 0.93 -20.63 1.93
C ARG A 241 0.08 -20.58 0.67
N LEU A 242 -1.09 -21.22 0.68
CA LEU A 242 -2.01 -21.20 -0.45
C LEU A 242 -2.55 -19.77 -0.70
N TRP A 243 -2.80 -18.99 0.35
CA TRP A 243 -3.13 -17.57 0.24
C TRP A 243 -2.01 -16.80 -0.46
N GLN A 244 -0.76 -17.01 -0.08
CA GLN A 244 0.37 -16.35 -0.76
C GLN A 244 0.45 -16.76 -2.23
N GLU A 245 0.32 -18.05 -2.56
CA GLU A 245 0.32 -18.51 -3.96
C GLU A 245 -0.83 -17.87 -4.76
N PHE A 246 -2.02 -17.75 -4.18
CA PHE A 246 -3.15 -17.08 -4.81
C PHE A 246 -2.91 -15.59 -5.00
N LEU A 247 -2.51 -14.87 -3.94
CA LEU A 247 -2.30 -13.43 -3.98
C LEU A 247 -1.21 -13.04 -4.99
N PHE A 248 -0.18 -13.89 -5.13
CA PHE A 248 0.92 -13.70 -6.08
C PHE A 248 0.72 -14.42 -7.42
N SER A 249 -0.45 -15.01 -7.68
CA SER A 249 -0.85 -15.47 -9.00
C SER A 249 -1.21 -14.30 -9.92
N ASP A 250 -1.30 -14.55 -11.23
CA ASP A 250 -1.76 -13.53 -12.18
C ASP A 250 -3.20 -13.08 -11.86
N GLU A 251 -4.06 -14.01 -11.40
CA GLU A 251 -5.41 -13.71 -10.96
C GLU A 251 -5.42 -12.77 -9.73
N GLY A 252 -4.72 -13.13 -8.65
CA GLY A 252 -4.65 -12.33 -7.44
C GLY A 252 -4.07 -10.94 -7.68
N GLN A 253 -3.01 -10.84 -8.48
CA GLN A 253 -2.39 -9.57 -8.82
C GLN A 253 -3.30 -8.68 -9.68
N ASN A 254 -4.05 -9.24 -10.63
CA ASN A 254 -5.05 -8.50 -11.41
C ASN A 254 -6.25 -8.06 -10.54
N LEU A 255 -6.65 -8.86 -9.54
CA LEU A 255 -7.69 -8.44 -8.59
C LEU A 255 -7.24 -7.25 -7.73
N LEU A 256 -5.99 -7.22 -7.27
CA LEU A 256 -5.42 -6.05 -6.59
C LEU A 256 -5.37 -4.82 -7.52
N GLN A 257 -4.99 -5.03 -8.79
CA GLN A 257 -4.97 -3.95 -9.80
C GLN A 257 -6.37 -3.40 -10.09
N LYS A 258 -7.40 -4.24 -10.06
CA LYS A 258 -8.80 -3.81 -10.16
C LYS A 258 -9.18 -2.83 -9.04
N GLY A 259 -8.57 -2.95 -7.87
CA GLY A 259 -8.63 -2.00 -6.76
C GLY A 259 -7.64 -0.82 -6.89
N PHE A 260 -7.07 -0.62 -8.08
CA PHE A 260 -6.10 0.44 -8.41
C PHE A 260 -4.74 0.31 -7.70
N ALA A 261 -4.46 -0.78 -6.99
CA ALA A 261 -3.10 -1.06 -6.54
C ALA A 261 -2.17 -1.33 -7.73
N ARG A 262 -0.88 -1.09 -7.54
CA ARG A 262 0.15 -1.47 -8.51
C ARG A 262 0.70 -2.84 -8.13
N PRO A 263 0.39 -3.89 -8.91
CA PRO A 263 0.88 -5.23 -8.61
C PRO A 263 2.40 -5.25 -8.59
N VAL A 264 3.01 -5.94 -7.62
CA VAL A 264 4.47 -6.09 -7.59
C VAL A 264 5.01 -6.84 -8.81
N ARG A 265 4.21 -7.71 -9.39
CA ARG A 265 4.55 -8.50 -10.58
C ARG A 265 4.17 -7.83 -11.91
N ALA A 266 3.75 -6.55 -11.89
CA ALA A 266 3.21 -5.88 -13.08
C ALA A 266 4.14 -5.96 -14.29
N GLU A 267 5.45 -5.75 -14.12
CA GLU A 267 6.43 -5.84 -15.22
C GLU A 267 6.51 -7.26 -15.81
N ALA A 268 6.66 -8.26 -14.97
CA ALA A 268 6.72 -9.66 -15.40
C ALA A 268 5.40 -10.10 -16.07
N MET A 269 4.26 -9.69 -15.54
CA MET A 269 2.94 -9.99 -16.11
C MET A 269 2.72 -9.27 -17.44
N GLN A 270 3.21 -8.03 -17.57
CA GLN A 270 3.18 -7.28 -18.84
C GLN A 270 4.00 -7.99 -19.92
N MET A 271 5.22 -8.43 -19.58
CA MET A 271 6.05 -9.21 -20.52
C MET A 271 5.42 -10.54 -20.94
N LYS A 272 4.67 -11.17 -20.02
CA LYS A 272 3.94 -12.44 -20.29
C LYS A 272 2.58 -12.23 -20.96
N GLY A 273 2.10 -10.97 -21.06
CA GLY A 273 0.78 -10.65 -21.60
C GLY A 273 -0.39 -11.07 -20.70
N THR A 274 -0.16 -11.20 -19.39
CA THR A 274 -1.18 -11.62 -18.40
C THR A 274 -1.66 -10.47 -17.51
N LEU A 275 -1.05 -9.28 -17.62
CA LEU A 275 -1.51 -8.07 -16.93
C LEU A 275 -2.80 -7.55 -17.60
N ASP A 276 -3.78 -7.17 -16.79
CA ASP A 276 -4.97 -6.49 -17.30
C ASP A 276 -4.60 -5.07 -17.76
N ALA A 277 -4.39 -4.91 -19.06
CA ALA A 277 -3.97 -3.65 -19.67
C ALA A 277 -5.04 -2.54 -19.56
N GLU A 278 -6.33 -2.90 -19.56
CA GLU A 278 -7.42 -1.93 -19.40
C GLU A 278 -7.41 -1.33 -17.99
N GLN A 279 -7.24 -2.14 -16.95
CA GLN A 279 -7.12 -1.67 -15.57
C GLN A 279 -5.82 -0.90 -15.35
N ALA A 280 -4.70 -1.36 -15.93
CA ALA A 280 -3.43 -0.64 -15.87
C ALA A 280 -3.53 0.78 -16.44
N ALA A 281 -4.28 0.96 -17.53
CA ALA A 281 -4.46 2.26 -18.17
C ALA A 281 -5.27 3.26 -17.32
N LYS A 282 -6.01 2.81 -16.32
CA LYS A 282 -6.77 3.68 -15.41
C LYS A 282 -5.90 4.32 -14.32
N LEU A 283 -4.69 3.79 -14.12
CA LEU A 283 -3.74 4.36 -13.15
C LEU A 283 -3.01 5.58 -13.75
N PRO A 284 -2.68 6.59 -12.94
CA PRO A 284 -1.87 7.70 -13.40
C PRO A 284 -0.49 7.21 -13.84
N LYS A 285 0.02 7.80 -14.94
CA LYS A 285 1.36 7.44 -15.43
C LYS A 285 2.42 7.87 -14.42
N ALA A 286 3.23 6.91 -13.98
CA ALA A 286 4.37 7.20 -13.11
C ALA A 286 5.47 7.93 -13.90
N PRO A 287 6.06 9.03 -13.37
CA PRO A 287 7.11 9.78 -14.06
C PRO A 287 8.46 9.08 -14.03
N ALA A 288 8.69 8.21 -13.04
CA ALA A 288 9.92 7.47 -12.80
C ALA A 288 9.61 6.27 -11.89
N PRO A 289 10.56 5.33 -11.71
CA PRO A 289 10.47 4.32 -10.65
C PRO A 289 10.26 4.97 -9.26
N PRO A 290 9.57 4.30 -8.32
CA PRO A 290 9.29 4.88 -7.02
C PRO A 290 10.58 5.07 -6.21
N VAL A 291 10.70 6.21 -5.54
CA VAL A 291 11.69 6.41 -4.50
C VAL A 291 11.10 5.91 -3.19
N LEU A 292 11.78 4.99 -2.54
CA LEU A 292 11.38 4.44 -1.24
C LEU A 292 12.18 5.12 -0.13
N MET A 293 11.52 5.54 0.93
CA MET A 293 12.23 5.96 2.14
C MET A 293 12.88 4.76 2.82
N THR A 294 14.13 4.93 3.25
CA THR A 294 14.74 3.95 4.15
C THR A 294 14.09 4.03 5.54
N ILE A 295 14.16 2.95 6.32
CA ILE A 295 13.64 2.93 7.69
C ILE A 295 14.25 4.05 8.55
N PRO A 296 15.58 4.28 8.57
CA PRO A 296 16.15 5.39 9.31
C PRO A 296 15.64 6.77 8.87
N GLN A 297 15.41 6.99 7.57
CA GLN A 297 14.82 8.22 7.06
C GLN A 297 13.38 8.41 7.56
N ALA A 298 12.55 7.35 7.49
CA ALA A 298 11.18 7.39 7.99
C ALA A 298 11.12 7.63 9.50
N ASP A 299 11.98 7.00 10.29
CA ASP A 299 12.04 7.19 11.75
C ASP A 299 12.46 8.59 12.13
N ALA A 300 13.49 9.14 11.47
CA ALA A 300 13.93 10.53 11.68
C ALA A 300 12.82 11.53 11.30
N ALA A 301 12.13 11.30 10.20
CA ALA A 301 11.02 12.13 9.74
C ALA A 301 9.83 12.07 10.69
N LYS A 302 9.43 10.88 11.16
CA LYS A 302 8.38 10.72 12.18
C LYS A 302 8.72 11.46 13.48
N ALA A 303 9.98 11.39 13.92
CA ALA A 303 10.45 12.11 15.09
C ALA A 303 10.38 13.65 14.89
N TYR A 304 10.74 14.14 13.69
CA TYR A 304 10.63 15.55 13.34
C TYR A 304 9.17 16.02 13.35
N LEU A 305 8.26 15.30 12.68
CA LEU A 305 6.84 15.66 12.62
C LEU A 305 6.21 15.71 14.02
N ARG A 306 6.51 14.75 14.90
CA ARG A 306 6.01 14.77 16.29
C ARG A 306 6.39 16.04 17.06
N ARG A 307 7.54 16.64 16.74
CA ARG A 307 7.98 17.89 17.39
C ARG A 307 7.39 19.14 16.76
N GLU A 308 7.24 19.15 15.44
CA GLU A 308 7.06 20.40 14.69
C GLU A 308 5.67 20.55 14.04
N TRP A 309 4.97 19.44 13.74
CA TRP A 309 3.71 19.50 12.99
C TRP A 309 2.65 20.34 13.71
N THR A 310 2.34 20.01 14.95
CA THR A 310 1.30 20.72 15.74
C THR A 310 1.63 22.20 15.95
N LYS A 311 2.90 22.54 16.06
CA LYS A 311 3.33 23.95 16.23
C LYS A 311 3.18 24.77 14.95
N SER A 312 3.44 24.14 13.80
CA SER A 312 3.57 24.83 12.51
C SER A 312 2.31 24.77 11.68
N VAL A 313 1.57 23.67 11.77
CA VAL A 313 0.38 23.39 10.95
C VAL A 313 -0.88 23.29 11.80
N GLY A 314 -0.81 22.74 12.99
CA GLY A 314 -1.89 22.71 13.99
C GLY A 314 -2.81 21.53 13.81
#